data_98ad73a648064e11f8bebb41ba44d259
#
_entry.id   98ad73a648064e11f8bebb41ba44d259
#
_cell.length_a   1.000
_cell.length_b   1.000
_cell.length_c   1.000
_cell.angle_alpha   90.00
_cell.angle_beta   90.00
_cell.angle_gamma   90.00
#
_symmetry.space_group_name_H-M   'P 1'
#
loop_
_entity.id
_entity.type
_entity.pdbx_description
1 polymer ?
#
loop_
_entity_poly.entity_id
_entity_poly.type
_entity_poly.pdbx_seq_one_letter_code
_entity_poly.pdbx_strand_id
1 'polypeptide(L)'
;MISILLLAGCNMKDDYLDCPTTGSFEIRVDYTQNIDNRNYFENEISRLDFFFFDENGLFKERVSDLTGPFVNGYSQTFDFPPGYYQAVIWGNLYDDTHIVGSLEKNVTTIEELQLKLVTDMGTIPVAGEMPKLENFAKPIPTTLFWGKTRLVDIHLGHHVAQQVDLLKNTHDIHITLRWKNYDGYYCFDAEHQKRTRAYIAGTNGNMTFCNELMRERNVTYIPLYRDPAHPNIYADQTGLSYIPPQLVIDGIAAVMPDARTMRLMADGSTEQLVVTTVQDDGTERIMYVRSIVDLIRLTGHYNTQRSLDCTNDFHIVIDFRCIDSGHNHGAGWIAVTVWVNGWVVKEINEEI
;
A
#
# COMPACT_ATOMS: atom_id res chain seq x y z
N MET A 1 22.17 -16.61 91.76
CA MET A 1 21.82 -15.57 90.76
C MET A 1 21.94 -16.25 89.41
N ILE A 2 20.79 -16.55 88.81
CA ILE A 2 20.73 -17.18 87.47
C ILE A 2 20.41 -16.04 86.48
N SER A 3 21.37 -15.78 85.55
CA SER A 3 21.25 -14.76 84.49
C SER A 3 20.56 -15.40 83.32
N ILE A 4 19.33 -14.97 83.05
CA ILE A 4 18.56 -15.37 81.85
C ILE A 4 19.01 -14.49 80.73
N LEU A 5 19.74 -15.03 79.75
CA LEU A 5 19.94 -14.38 78.42
C LEU A 5 18.72 -14.52 77.60
N LEU A 6 18.04 -13.39 77.40
CA LEU A 6 16.96 -13.24 76.34
C LEU A 6 17.64 -13.14 75.00
N LEU A 7 17.58 -14.20 74.22
CA LEU A 7 17.87 -14.17 72.79
C LEU A 7 16.71 -13.45 72.09
N ALA A 8 16.90 -12.19 71.74
CA ALA A 8 16.03 -11.47 70.80
C ALA A 8 16.31 -12.02 69.39
N GLY A 9 15.51 -12.94 68.91
CA GLY A 9 15.50 -13.35 67.50
C GLY A 9 14.99 -12.19 66.66
N CYS A 10 15.91 -11.56 65.90
CA CYS A 10 15.48 -10.73 64.77
C CYS A 10 14.72 -11.58 63.77
N ASN A 11 13.42 -11.41 63.69
CA ASN A 11 12.65 -11.81 62.51
C ASN A 11 13.11 -10.92 61.33
N MET A 12 14.17 -11.31 60.65
CA MET A 12 14.37 -10.85 59.28
C MET A 12 13.25 -11.49 58.48
N LYS A 13 12.15 -10.78 58.27
CA LYS A 13 11.36 -10.94 57.10
C LYS A 13 12.27 -10.50 55.96
N ASP A 14 12.86 -11.46 55.27
CA ASP A 14 13.31 -11.21 53.93
C ASP A 14 12.07 -10.82 53.17
N ASP A 15 11.89 -9.52 52.90
CA ASP A 15 11.04 -9.07 51.81
C ASP A 15 11.69 -9.67 50.56
N TYR A 16 11.28 -10.89 50.22
CA TYR A 16 11.60 -11.50 48.93
C TYR A 16 10.99 -10.55 47.92
N LEU A 17 11.81 -9.65 47.36
CA LEU A 17 11.53 -9.05 46.09
C LEU A 17 11.20 -10.23 45.17
N ASP A 18 9.96 -10.33 44.74
CA ASP A 18 9.52 -11.39 43.84
C ASP A 18 10.54 -11.48 42.73
N CYS A 19 11.22 -12.64 42.61
CA CYS A 19 12.14 -12.83 41.50
C CYS A 19 11.41 -12.57 40.18
N PRO A 20 12.00 -11.82 39.25
CA PRO A 20 11.35 -11.55 38.00
C PRO A 20 10.98 -12.86 37.31
N THR A 21 9.72 -13.00 36.92
CA THR A 21 9.20 -14.18 36.20
C THR A 21 9.25 -13.98 34.69
N THR A 22 9.56 -12.76 34.23
CA THR A 22 9.65 -12.35 32.85
C THR A 22 10.96 -11.63 32.55
N GLY A 23 11.34 -11.56 31.31
CA GLY A 23 12.26 -10.58 30.76
C GLY A 23 11.51 -9.61 29.87
N SER A 24 12.12 -8.50 29.51
CA SER A 24 11.50 -7.47 28.69
C SER A 24 12.10 -7.36 27.29
N PHE A 25 11.25 -7.15 26.31
CA PHE A 25 11.59 -6.94 24.91
C PHE A 25 11.13 -5.55 24.47
N GLU A 26 12.07 -4.62 24.29
CA GLU A 26 11.80 -3.28 23.74
C GLU A 26 11.91 -3.30 22.23
N ILE A 27 10.89 -2.81 21.55
CA ILE A 27 10.88 -2.61 20.09
C ILE A 27 10.80 -1.13 19.81
N ARG A 28 11.83 -0.60 19.16
CA ARG A 28 11.88 0.77 18.63
C ARG A 28 11.49 0.74 17.18
N VAL A 29 10.60 1.64 16.77
CA VAL A 29 10.04 1.64 15.41
C VAL A 29 10.29 2.97 14.74
N ASP A 30 10.85 2.91 13.53
CA ASP A 30 11.10 4.05 12.66
C ASP A 30 10.52 3.80 11.26
N TYR A 31 10.43 4.88 10.46
CA TYR A 31 10.16 4.79 9.03
C TYR A 31 11.14 5.71 8.27
N THR A 32 12.31 5.16 7.92
CA THR A 32 13.35 5.87 7.15
C THR A 32 13.54 5.30 5.74
N GLN A 33 12.88 4.18 5.42
CA GLN A 33 12.92 3.54 4.11
C GLN A 33 12.07 4.31 3.09
N ASN A 34 12.47 5.54 2.81
CA ASN A 34 11.85 6.44 1.84
C ASN A 34 12.91 7.18 1.03
N ILE A 35 12.52 7.88 -0.02
CA ILE A 35 13.44 8.56 -0.95
C ILE A 35 14.29 9.64 -0.28
N ASP A 36 13.77 10.28 0.77
CA ASP A 36 14.46 11.36 1.49
C ASP A 36 15.41 10.83 2.57
N ASN A 37 15.38 9.54 2.90
CA ASN A 37 16.07 8.90 4.03
C ASN A 37 15.83 9.64 5.36
N ARG A 38 14.61 10.15 5.58
CA ARG A 38 14.18 10.83 6.79
C ARG A 38 13.19 9.97 7.55
N ASN A 39 13.17 10.10 8.86
CA ASN A 39 12.15 9.45 9.68
C ASN A 39 10.82 10.18 9.56
N TYR A 40 9.88 9.60 8.80
CA TYR A 40 8.51 10.07 8.66
C TYR A 40 7.51 9.32 9.52
N PHE A 41 7.98 8.58 10.53
CA PHE A 41 7.14 7.77 11.40
C PHE A 41 5.98 8.59 12.01
N GLU A 42 6.25 9.75 12.58
CA GLU A 42 5.24 10.61 13.21
C GLU A 42 4.20 11.19 12.22
N ASN A 43 4.53 11.24 10.92
CA ASN A 43 3.65 11.78 9.90
C ASN A 43 2.76 10.70 9.26
N GLU A 44 3.23 9.46 9.24
CA GLU A 44 2.64 8.39 8.46
C GLU A 44 1.95 7.32 9.33
N ILE A 45 2.38 7.12 10.57
CA ILE A 45 1.89 6.05 11.44
C ILE A 45 0.84 6.59 12.40
N SER A 46 -0.29 5.92 12.44
CA SER A 46 -1.42 6.25 13.34
C SER A 46 -1.94 5.04 14.13
N ARG A 47 -1.35 3.87 13.89
CA ARG A 47 -1.66 2.62 14.58
C ARG A 47 -0.52 1.63 14.39
N LEU A 48 -0.23 0.82 15.40
CA LEU A 48 0.71 -0.30 15.33
C LEU A 48 0.06 -1.58 15.88
N ASP A 49 0.27 -2.68 15.18
CA ASP A 49 -0.11 -4.02 15.60
C ASP A 49 1.13 -4.90 15.62
N PHE A 50 1.48 -5.42 16.79
CA PHE A 50 2.61 -6.31 17.03
C PHE A 50 2.10 -7.74 17.16
N PHE A 51 2.62 -8.65 16.33
CA PHE A 51 2.30 -10.07 16.35
C PHE A 51 3.56 -10.84 16.73
N PHE A 52 3.53 -11.51 17.88
CA PHE A 52 4.68 -12.24 18.42
C PHE A 52 4.60 -13.72 18.09
N PHE A 53 5.76 -14.26 17.73
CA PHE A 53 5.95 -15.67 17.37
C PHE A 53 7.18 -16.22 18.09
N ASP A 54 7.19 -17.54 18.38
CA ASP A 54 8.38 -18.21 18.92
C ASP A 54 9.35 -18.64 17.82
N GLU A 55 10.41 -19.40 18.21
CA GLU A 55 11.43 -19.93 17.30
C GLU A 55 10.88 -20.91 16.25
N ASN A 56 9.72 -21.52 16.49
CA ASN A 56 9.05 -22.41 15.58
C ASN A 56 8.04 -21.67 14.67
N GLY A 57 7.97 -20.34 14.80
CA GLY A 57 6.98 -19.52 14.08
C GLY A 57 5.56 -19.62 14.65
N LEU A 58 5.36 -20.21 15.83
CA LEU A 58 4.03 -20.33 16.45
C LEU A 58 3.60 -19.01 17.08
N PHE A 59 2.37 -18.59 16.79
CA PHE A 59 1.78 -17.36 17.32
C PHE A 59 1.67 -17.40 18.86
N LYS A 60 2.11 -16.35 19.49
CA LYS A 60 2.07 -16.16 20.95
C LYS A 60 1.02 -15.16 21.39
N GLU A 61 1.06 -13.96 20.83
CA GLU A 61 0.09 -12.91 21.14
C GLU A 61 0.10 -11.80 20.10
N ARG A 62 -0.96 -11.01 20.11
CA ARG A 62 -1.08 -9.73 19.39
C ARG A 62 -1.26 -8.61 20.40
N VAL A 63 -0.47 -7.56 20.26
CA VAL A 63 -0.64 -6.31 21.01
C VAL A 63 -0.85 -5.19 20.00
N SER A 64 -1.91 -4.39 20.19
CA SER A 64 -2.23 -3.27 19.32
C SER A 64 -2.11 -1.97 20.10
N ASP A 65 -1.30 -1.03 19.59
CA ASP A 65 -1.31 0.36 20.04
C ASP A 65 -2.16 1.18 19.06
N LEU A 66 -3.26 1.73 19.58
CA LEU A 66 -4.25 2.51 18.84
C LEU A 66 -4.22 4.00 19.23
N THR A 67 -3.42 4.37 20.22
CA THR A 67 -3.49 5.67 20.88
C THR A 67 -2.21 6.50 20.79
N GLY A 68 -1.06 5.84 20.59
CA GLY A 68 0.24 6.52 20.55
C GLY A 68 0.67 7.09 21.90
N PRO A 69 1.47 8.19 21.93
CA PRO A 69 1.76 9.06 20.78
C PRO A 69 2.73 8.44 19.77
N PHE A 70 2.38 8.51 18.48
CA PHE A 70 3.23 8.05 17.38
C PHE A 70 4.18 9.18 16.98
N VAL A 71 5.30 9.27 17.67
CA VAL A 71 6.34 10.30 17.44
C VAL A 71 7.65 9.64 17.03
N ASN A 72 8.54 10.38 16.39
CA ASN A 72 9.88 9.89 16.08
C ASN A 72 10.61 9.46 17.36
N GLY A 73 11.22 8.27 17.32
CA GLY A 73 11.80 7.64 18.52
C GLY A 73 10.80 6.81 19.33
N TYR A 74 9.64 6.48 18.74
CA TYR A 74 8.66 5.59 19.37
C TYR A 74 9.30 4.27 19.78
N SER A 75 9.00 3.82 21.00
CA SER A 75 9.34 2.48 21.49
C SER A 75 8.24 1.92 22.37
N GLN A 76 8.11 0.61 22.35
CA GLN A 76 7.21 -0.12 23.25
C GLN A 76 7.92 -1.32 23.85
N THR A 77 7.69 -1.54 25.13
CA THR A 77 8.28 -2.66 25.87
C THR A 77 7.21 -3.70 26.19
N PHE A 78 7.57 -4.96 26.01
CA PHE A 78 6.71 -6.12 26.22
C PHE A 78 7.40 -7.07 27.18
N ASP A 79 6.65 -7.69 28.10
CA ASP A 79 7.15 -8.64 29.08
C ASP A 79 6.81 -10.08 28.66
N PHE A 80 7.83 -10.92 28.53
CA PHE A 80 7.69 -12.32 28.12
C PHE A 80 8.34 -13.28 29.12
N PRO A 81 7.77 -14.48 29.30
CA PRO A 81 8.51 -15.60 29.90
C PRO A 81 9.81 -15.86 29.13
N PRO A 82 10.82 -16.51 29.76
CA PRO A 82 12.02 -16.92 29.02
C PRO A 82 11.69 -17.76 27.80
N GLY A 83 12.40 -17.48 26.69
CA GLY A 83 12.20 -18.14 25.41
C GLY A 83 12.62 -17.29 24.24
N TYR A 84 12.45 -17.82 23.05
CA TYR A 84 12.78 -17.12 21.81
C TYR A 84 11.55 -16.47 21.20
N TYR A 85 11.68 -15.20 20.81
CA TYR A 85 10.58 -14.43 20.25
C TYR A 85 11.02 -13.59 19.05
N GLN A 86 10.13 -13.47 18.07
CA GLN A 86 10.20 -12.49 16.99
C GLN A 86 8.86 -11.78 16.87
N ALA A 87 8.87 -10.53 16.43
CA ALA A 87 7.67 -9.77 16.17
C ALA A 87 7.53 -9.45 14.67
N VAL A 88 6.33 -9.60 14.13
CA VAL A 88 5.89 -8.96 12.89
C VAL A 88 5.06 -7.75 13.28
N ILE A 89 5.36 -6.61 12.65
CA ILE A 89 4.73 -5.33 12.96
C ILE A 89 3.99 -4.85 11.72
N TRP A 90 2.71 -4.55 11.90
CA TRP A 90 1.90 -3.90 10.87
C TRP A 90 1.53 -2.49 11.34
N GLY A 91 1.87 -1.48 10.54
CA GLY A 91 1.42 -0.10 10.74
C GLY A 91 0.17 0.19 9.92
N ASN A 92 -0.77 0.90 10.51
CA ASN A 92 -2.03 1.35 9.90
C ASN A 92 -2.92 0.20 9.39
N LEU A 93 -3.01 -0.89 10.14
CA LEU A 93 -3.90 -2.01 9.84
C LEU A 93 -5.34 -1.66 10.22
N TYR A 94 -6.14 -1.21 9.24
CA TYR A 94 -7.54 -0.80 9.39
C TYR A 94 -8.51 -1.75 8.68
N ASP A 95 -9.80 -1.36 8.60
CA ASP A 95 -10.89 -2.20 8.10
C ASP A 95 -10.87 -2.45 6.58
N ASP A 96 -9.99 -1.80 5.82
CA ASP A 96 -9.78 -2.05 4.40
C ASP A 96 -8.81 -3.21 4.11
N THR A 97 -8.22 -3.75 5.17
CA THR A 97 -7.45 -5.00 5.15
C THR A 97 -7.89 -5.91 6.28
N HIS A 98 -7.80 -7.21 6.07
CA HIS A 98 -8.10 -8.18 7.12
C HIS A 98 -7.08 -9.32 7.15
N ILE A 99 -6.91 -9.87 8.35
CA ILE A 99 -6.05 -11.03 8.56
C ILE A 99 -6.85 -12.28 8.20
N VAL A 100 -6.29 -13.10 7.30
CA VAL A 100 -6.80 -14.43 6.98
C VAL A 100 -6.02 -15.44 7.82
N GLY A 101 -6.73 -16.39 8.42
CA GLY A 101 -6.21 -17.35 9.37
C GLY A 101 -6.69 -17.04 10.79
N SER A 102 -6.69 -18.08 11.62
CA SER A 102 -7.04 -17.98 13.03
C SER A 102 -5.82 -17.55 13.83
N LEU A 103 -5.98 -16.67 14.81
CA LEU A 103 -4.91 -16.26 15.73
C LEU A 103 -4.97 -17.12 17.01
N GLU A 104 -4.68 -18.42 16.87
CA GLU A 104 -4.70 -19.35 18.01
C GLU A 104 -3.29 -19.47 18.61
N LYS A 105 -3.20 -19.11 19.89
CA LYS A 105 -1.94 -19.15 20.63
C LYS A 105 -1.35 -20.55 20.65
N ASN A 106 -0.05 -20.68 20.30
CA ASN A 106 0.74 -21.92 20.21
C ASN A 106 0.21 -22.96 19.20
N VAL A 107 -0.63 -22.54 18.25
CA VAL A 107 -1.21 -23.40 17.20
C VAL A 107 -0.91 -22.81 15.83
N THR A 108 -1.33 -21.59 15.59
CA THR A 108 -1.18 -20.93 14.28
C THR A 108 0.29 -20.59 14.01
N THR A 109 0.76 -20.91 12.82
CA THR A 109 2.11 -20.54 12.37
C THR A 109 2.09 -19.22 11.60
N ILE A 110 3.24 -18.54 11.54
CA ILE A 110 3.40 -17.29 10.79
C ILE A 110 3.10 -17.49 9.28
N GLU A 111 3.39 -18.68 8.74
CA GLU A 111 3.18 -19.05 7.34
C GLU A 111 1.70 -19.21 6.99
N GLU A 112 0.85 -19.54 7.97
CA GLU A 112 -0.59 -19.67 7.79
C GLU A 112 -1.31 -18.32 7.77
N LEU A 113 -0.64 -17.26 8.24
CA LEU A 113 -1.23 -15.93 8.33
C LEU A 113 -1.01 -15.12 7.05
N GLN A 114 -2.07 -14.49 6.60
CA GLN A 114 -2.07 -13.63 5.44
C GLN A 114 -2.76 -12.30 5.76
N LEU A 115 -2.33 -11.26 5.10
CA LEU A 115 -3.05 -10.00 5.04
C LEU A 115 -3.73 -9.89 3.68
N LYS A 116 -5.02 -9.57 3.68
CA LYS A 116 -5.84 -9.48 2.48
C LYS A 116 -6.57 -8.16 2.41
N LEU A 117 -6.48 -7.53 1.23
CA LEU A 117 -7.26 -6.33 0.92
C LEU A 117 -8.76 -6.66 0.86
N VAL A 118 -9.59 -5.86 1.50
CA VAL A 118 -11.05 -5.94 1.40
C VAL A 118 -11.49 -5.46 0.02
N THR A 119 -12.29 -6.27 -0.66
CA THR A 119 -12.79 -5.96 -2.00
C THR A 119 -14.26 -6.27 -2.11
N ASP A 120 -14.96 -5.49 -2.92
CA ASP A 120 -16.33 -5.74 -3.33
C ASP A 120 -16.37 -6.36 -4.73
N MET A 121 -17.28 -7.29 -4.96
CA MET A 121 -17.47 -7.87 -6.28
C MET A 121 -18.32 -6.93 -7.16
N GLY A 122 -17.88 -6.72 -8.38
CA GLY A 122 -18.60 -5.92 -9.38
C GLY A 122 -18.26 -6.36 -10.79
N THR A 123 -18.77 -5.66 -11.79
CA THR A 123 -18.57 -5.98 -13.20
C THR A 123 -18.04 -4.77 -13.97
N ILE A 124 -17.11 -5.03 -14.88
CA ILE A 124 -16.70 -4.07 -15.91
C ILE A 124 -17.42 -4.44 -17.20
N PRO A 125 -18.25 -3.55 -17.76
CA PRO A 125 -18.87 -3.78 -19.06
C PRO A 125 -17.82 -3.66 -20.18
N VAL A 126 -17.58 -4.74 -20.92
CA VAL A 126 -16.59 -4.77 -22.02
C VAL A 126 -17.29 -4.76 -23.37
N ALA A 127 -16.81 -3.92 -24.30
CA ALA A 127 -17.40 -3.79 -25.63
C ALA A 127 -17.27 -5.10 -26.42
N GLY A 128 -18.38 -5.67 -26.83
CA GLY A 128 -18.42 -6.91 -27.63
C GLY A 128 -18.18 -8.20 -26.87
N GLU A 129 -18.07 -8.14 -25.53
CA GLU A 129 -17.85 -9.29 -24.65
C GLU A 129 -18.88 -9.35 -23.51
N MET A 130 -18.92 -10.46 -22.80
CA MET A 130 -19.67 -10.53 -21.53
C MET A 130 -19.01 -9.64 -20.46
N PRO A 131 -19.79 -8.95 -19.61
CA PRO A 131 -19.23 -8.16 -18.55
C PRO A 131 -18.25 -8.97 -17.68
N LYS A 132 -17.05 -8.43 -17.47
CA LYS A 132 -16.00 -9.09 -16.71
C LYS A 132 -16.25 -8.90 -15.21
N LEU A 133 -16.33 -10.00 -14.47
CA LEU A 133 -16.43 -9.96 -13.01
C LEU A 133 -15.08 -9.61 -12.39
N GLU A 134 -15.05 -8.60 -11.53
CA GLU A 134 -13.83 -8.11 -10.89
C GLU A 134 -14.01 -7.93 -9.38
N ASN A 135 -12.89 -7.99 -8.67
CA ASN A 135 -12.83 -7.66 -7.24
C ASN A 135 -12.31 -6.22 -7.10
N PHE A 136 -13.18 -5.30 -6.77
CA PHE A 136 -12.83 -3.90 -6.61
C PHE A 136 -12.32 -3.60 -5.20
N ALA A 137 -11.11 -3.05 -5.10
CA ALA A 137 -10.61 -2.48 -3.87
C ALA A 137 -11.40 -1.19 -3.53
N LYS A 138 -11.51 -0.87 -2.24
CA LYS A 138 -11.98 0.46 -1.85
C LYS A 138 -11.09 1.53 -2.48
N PRO A 139 -11.65 2.66 -2.93
CA PRO A 139 -10.84 3.76 -3.44
C PRO A 139 -9.81 4.22 -2.39
N ILE A 140 -8.56 4.34 -2.79
CA ILE A 140 -7.42 4.73 -1.95
C ILE A 140 -7.39 3.93 -0.62
N PRO A 141 -6.99 2.65 -0.66
CA PRO A 141 -6.77 1.88 0.56
C PRO A 141 -5.85 2.61 1.55
N THR A 142 -6.00 2.36 2.83
CA THR A 142 -5.16 2.96 3.86
C THR A 142 -3.69 2.62 3.61
N THR A 143 -2.80 3.58 3.83
CA THR A 143 -1.36 3.35 3.75
C THR A 143 -0.97 2.27 4.75
N LEU A 144 -0.31 1.22 4.28
CA LEU A 144 0.07 0.08 5.08
C LEU A 144 1.59 0.00 5.23
N PHE A 145 2.06 -0.35 6.44
CA PHE A 145 3.48 -0.50 6.74
C PHE A 145 3.74 -1.89 7.33
N TRP A 146 4.94 -2.39 7.08
CA TRP A 146 5.40 -3.67 7.58
C TRP A 146 6.81 -3.60 8.13
N GLY A 147 7.06 -4.36 9.20
CA GLY A 147 8.39 -4.58 9.75
C GLY A 147 8.48 -5.91 10.48
N LYS A 148 9.70 -6.37 10.71
CA LYS A 148 9.96 -7.63 11.41
C LYS A 148 11.23 -7.53 12.25
N THR A 149 11.18 -8.01 13.48
CA THR A 149 12.38 -8.16 14.32
C THR A 149 13.17 -9.39 13.91
N ARG A 150 14.41 -9.47 14.36
CA ARG A 150 15.13 -10.75 14.43
C ARG A 150 14.57 -11.56 15.59
N LEU A 151 14.86 -12.87 15.59
CA LEU A 151 14.60 -13.73 16.72
C LEU A 151 15.50 -13.30 17.90
N VAL A 152 14.91 -13.09 19.08
CA VAL A 152 15.60 -12.71 20.32
C VAL A 152 15.42 -13.77 21.38
N ASP A 153 16.44 -13.97 22.20
CA ASP A 153 16.43 -14.84 23.38
C ASP A 153 16.14 -14.00 24.63
N ILE A 154 15.01 -14.23 25.26
CA ILE A 154 14.54 -13.53 26.47
C ILE A 154 14.86 -14.37 27.70
N HIS A 155 15.60 -13.78 28.63
CA HIS A 155 15.94 -14.38 29.93
C HIS A 155 15.27 -13.63 31.07
N LEU A 156 15.07 -14.30 32.20
CA LEU A 156 14.49 -13.71 33.42
C LEU A 156 15.24 -12.45 33.85
N GLY A 157 14.52 -11.36 34.04
CA GLY A 157 15.06 -10.07 34.46
C GLY A 157 15.97 -9.36 33.46
N HIS A 158 16.17 -9.92 32.27
CA HIS A 158 16.96 -9.29 31.21
C HIS A 158 16.08 -8.39 30.32
N HIS A 159 16.71 -7.34 29.82
CA HIS A 159 16.13 -6.42 28.86
C HIS A 159 16.84 -6.57 27.52
N VAL A 160 16.07 -6.78 26.45
CA VAL A 160 16.55 -6.84 25.07
C VAL A 160 15.85 -5.78 24.24
N ALA A 161 16.61 -5.00 23.46
CA ALA A 161 16.06 -3.98 22.58
C ALA A 161 16.40 -4.28 21.12
N GLN A 162 15.44 -4.05 20.22
CA GLN A 162 15.64 -4.07 18.77
C GLN A 162 15.00 -2.86 18.11
N GLN A 163 15.66 -2.39 17.06
CA GLN A 163 15.11 -1.36 16.17
C GLN A 163 14.57 -2.01 14.90
N VAL A 164 13.39 -1.57 14.49
CA VAL A 164 12.71 -1.98 13.25
C VAL A 164 12.44 -0.74 12.43
N ASP A 165 12.93 -0.74 11.20
CA ASP A 165 12.65 0.30 10.22
C ASP A 165 11.55 -0.22 9.28
N LEU A 166 10.39 0.43 9.33
CA LEU A 166 9.22 -0.01 8.59
C LEU A 166 9.39 0.19 7.09
N LEU A 167 8.75 -0.68 6.32
CA LEU A 167 8.59 -0.60 4.88
C LEU A 167 7.15 -0.23 4.55
N LYS A 168 6.94 0.78 3.70
CA LYS A 168 5.62 1.13 3.19
C LYS A 168 5.17 0.10 2.14
N ASN A 169 4.04 -0.55 2.37
CA ASN A 169 3.49 -1.62 1.54
C ASN A 169 2.36 -1.16 0.61
N THR A 170 2.31 0.12 0.34
CA THR A 170 1.38 0.73 -0.61
C THR A 170 2.11 1.73 -1.50
N HIS A 171 1.61 1.89 -2.73
CA HIS A 171 2.14 2.87 -3.68
C HIS A 171 1.02 3.79 -4.14
N ASP A 172 1.29 5.09 -4.12
CA ASP A 172 0.43 6.12 -4.66
C ASP A 172 0.74 6.32 -6.15
N ILE A 173 -0.28 6.21 -6.99
CA ILE A 173 -0.15 6.33 -8.45
C ILE A 173 -1.03 7.49 -8.91
N HIS A 174 -0.39 8.58 -9.25
CA HIS A 174 -1.02 9.78 -9.79
C HIS A 174 -1.00 9.71 -11.31
N ILE A 175 -2.14 9.71 -11.93
CA ILE A 175 -2.27 9.59 -13.37
C ILE A 175 -2.74 10.93 -13.93
N THR A 176 -2.18 11.36 -15.06
CA THR A 176 -2.66 12.52 -15.82
C THR A 176 -2.84 12.10 -17.25
N LEU A 177 -4.08 12.16 -17.74
CA LEU A 177 -4.45 11.86 -19.11
C LEU A 177 -4.74 13.16 -19.85
N ARG A 178 -4.05 13.40 -20.97
CA ARG A 178 -4.17 14.61 -21.78
C ARG A 178 -4.43 14.25 -23.25
N TRP A 179 -5.02 15.17 -24.00
CA TRP A 179 -5.41 14.93 -25.38
C TRP A 179 -4.78 15.94 -26.32
N LYS A 180 -4.33 15.44 -27.48
CA LYS A 180 -3.83 16.24 -28.60
C LYS A 180 -4.71 15.98 -29.81
N ASN A 181 -4.99 17.02 -30.60
CA ASN A 181 -5.64 16.87 -31.90
C ASN A 181 -4.73 16.13 -32.89
N TYR A 182 -5.21 15.88 -34.11
CA TYR A 182 -4.46 15.25 -35.18
C TYR A 182 -3.12 15.96 -35.47
N ASP A 183 -3.12 17.28 -35.43
CA ASP A 183 -1.91 18.10 -35.67
C ASP A 183 -0.93 18.11 -34.48
N GLY A 184 -1.25 17.45 -33.38
CA GLY A 184 -0.39 17.32 -32.20
C GLY A 184 -0.51 18.45 -31.19
N TYR A 185 -1.42 19.40 -31.36
CA TYR A 185 -1.71 20.46 -30.39
C TYR A 185 -2.66 19.96 -29.29
N TYR A 186 -2.41 20.35 -28.04
CA TYR A 186 -3.33 20.04 -26.96
C TYR A 186 -4.73 20.63 -27.24
N CYS A 187 -5.74 19.80 -27.06
CA CYS A 187 -7.12 20.17 -27.30
C CYS A 187 -7.98 19.87 -26.09
N PHE A 188 -9.07 20.63 -25.98
CA PHE A 188 -10.13 20.35 -25.04
C PHE A 188 -11.24 19.61 -25.78
N ASP A 189 -11.40 18.32 -25.42
CA ASP A 189 -12.52 17.52 -25.89
C ASP A 189 -13.32 17.01 -24.69
N ALA A 190 -14.32 17.80 -24.31
CA ALA A 190 -15.16 17.53 -23.16
C ALA A 190 -15.87 16.17 -23.23
N GLU A 191 -16.28 15.75 -24.43
CA GLU A 191 -17.04 14.51 -24.59
C GLU A 191 -16.12 13.28 -24.40
N HIS A 192 -14.93 13.29 -24.97
CA HIS A 192 -13.97 12.22 -24.78
C HIS A 192 -13.49 12.13 -23.33
N GLN A 193 -13.24 13.26 -22.70
CA GLN A 193 -12.79 13.28 -21.29
C GLN A 193 -13.85 12.69 -20.35
N LYS A 194 -15.13 13.04 -20.54
CA LYS A 194 -16.23 12.49 -19.75
C LYS A 194 -16.37 10.98 -19.88
N ARG A 195 -16.01 10.43 -21.04
CA ARG A 195 -16.09 9.00 -21.34
C ARG A 195 -14.86 8.21 -20.93
N THR A 196 -13.75 8.89 -20.63
CA THR A 196 -12.49 8.22 -20.27
C THR A 196 -12.55 7.69 -18.84
N ARG A 197 -12.10 6.46 -18.68
CA ARG A 197 -11.92 5.80 -17.38
C ARG A 197 -10.49 5.32 -17.28
N ALA A 198 -9.97 5.26 -16.06
CA ALA A 198 -8.72 4.62 -15.78
C ALA A 198 -8.87 3.76 -14.53
N TYR A 199 -8.17 2.64 -14.47
CA TYR A 199 -8.09 1.80 -13.30
C TYR A 199 -6.79 0.97 -13.33
N ILE A 200 -6.42 0.41 -12.20
CA ILE A 200 -5.26 -0.47 -12.10
C ILE A 200 -5.77 -1.86 -11.80
N ALA A 201 -5.45 -2.82 -12.68
CA ALA A 201 -5.77 -4.23 -12.50
C ALA A 201 -4.51 -5.02 -12.16
N GLY A 202 -4.55 -5.85 -11.13
CA GLY A 202 -3.40 -6.63 -10.71
C GLY A 202 -3.75 -7.84 -9.86
N THR A 203 -2.75 -8.46 -9.27
CA THR A 203 -2.91 -9.62 -8.38
C THR A 203 -2.26 -9.43 -7.01
N ASN A 204 -1.93 -8.19 -6.65
CA ASN A 204 -1.19 -7.85 -5.42
C ASN A 204 -2.07 -7.58 -4.19
N GLY A 205 -3.33 -8.04 -4.18
CA GLY A 205 -4.28 -7.81 -3.09
C GLY A 205 -4.05 -8.62 -1.81
N ASN A 206 -3.16 -9.62 -1.84
CA ASN A 206 -2.87 -10.49 -0.71
C ASN A 206 -1.37 -10.57 -0.45
N MET A 207 -0.96 -10.67 0.81
CA MET A 207 0.43 -10.88 1.20
C MET A 207 0.55 -11.77 2.44
N THR A 208 1.67 -12.47 2.56
CA THR A 208 2.01 -13.25 3.74
C THR A 208 2.45 -12.34 4.89
N PHE A 209 2.46 -12.85 6.11
CA PHE A 209 3.06 -12.13 7.24
C PHE A 209 4.58 -11.95 7.11
N CYS A 210 5.25 -12.68 6.21
CA CYS A 210 6.65 -12.46 5.83
C CYS A 210 6.84 -11.40 4.72
N ASN A 211 5.78 -10.66 4.36
CA ASN A 211 5.79 -9.59 3.36
C ASN A 211 6.04 -10.06 1.91
N GLU A 212 5.60 -11.26 1.58
CA GLU A 212 5.64 -11.81 0.23
C GLU A 212 4.26 -11.67 -0.42
N LEU A 213 4.19 -11.21 -1.67
CA LEU A 213 2.93 -11.13 -2.39
C LEU A 213 2.42 -12.52 -2.79
N MET A 214 1.14 -12.74 -2.52
CA MET A 214 0.40 -13.91 -2.99
C MET A 214 -0.41 -13.51 -4.22
N ARG A 215 0.03 -13.96 -5.40
CA ARG A 215 -0.54 -13.56 -6.71
C ARG A 215 -1.74 -14.41 -7.13
N GLU A 216 -2.58 -14.78 -6.18
CA GLU A 216 -3.67 -15.74 -6.42
C GLU A 216 -5.01 -15.06 -6.77
N ARG A 217 -5.15 -13.76 -6.50
CA ARG A 217 -6.43 -13.09 -6.62
C ARG A 217 -6.33 -11.79 -7.40
N ASN A 218 -7.13 -11.69 -8.44
CA ASN A 218 -7.30 -10.43 -9.15
C ASN A 218 -7.91 -9.36 -8.25
N VAL A 219 -7.38 -8.17 -8.34
CA VAL A 219 -7.87 -6.96 -7.69
C VAL A 219 -7.85 -5.80 -8.69
N THR A 220 -8.92 -5.00 -8.67
CA THR A 220 -9.03 -3.78 -9.47
C THR A 220 -9.10 -2.59 -8.53
N TYR A 221 -8.11 -1.70 -8.64
CA TYR A 221 -8.05 -0.44 -7.90
C TYR A 221 -8.75 0.63 -8.74
N ILE A 222 -9.87 1.13 -8.22
CA ILE A 222 -10.61 2.23 -8.84
C ILE A 222 -10.01 3.54 -8.32
N PRO A 223 -9.50 4.41 -9.19
CA PRO A 223 -8.94 5.68 -8.75
C PRO A 223 -10.02 6.66 -8.31
N LEU A 224 -9.65 7.57 -7.44
CA LEU A 224 -10.39 8.80 -7.18
C LEU A 224 -9.94 9.88 -8.16
N TYR A 225 -10.88 10.63 -8.71
CA TYR A 225 -10.55 11.74 -9.61
C TYR A 225 -10.48 13.03 -8.82
N ARG A 226 -9.43 13.81 -9.01
CA ARG A 226 -9.27 15.11 -8.35
C ARG A 226 -10.36 16.07 -8.83
N ASP A 227 -10.97 16.75 -7.88
CA ASP A 227 -11.86 17.88 -8.18
C ASP A 227 -11.00 19.14 -8.43
N PRO A 228 -11.09 19.76 -9.61
CA PRO A 228 -10.33 20.98 -9.93
C PRO A 228 -10.66 22.17 -9.04
N ALA A 229 -11.93 22.29 -8.63
CA ALA A 229 -12.35 23.36 -7.74
C ALA A 229 -11.87 23.16 -6.31
N HIS A 230 -11.57 21.91 -5.93
CA HIS A 230 -11.16 21.54 -4.58
C HIS A 230 -10.09 20.43 -4.67
N PRO A 231 -8.83 20.75 -4.95
CA PRO A 231 -7.78 19.76 -5.23
C PRO A 231 -7.49 18.79 -4.08
N ASN A 232 -7.95 19.10 -2.87
CA ASN A 232 -7.84 18.24 -1.69
C ASN A 232 -9.12 17.44 -1.39
N ILE A 233 -10.16 17.58 -2.19
CA ILE A 233 -11.43 16.85 -2.04
C ILE A 233 -11.63 16.02 -3.31
N TYR A 234 -11.63 14.70 -3.12
CA TYR A 234 -11.97 13.78 -4.18
C TYR A 234 -13.49 13.72 -4.34
N ALA A 235 -13.98 13.75 -5.57
CA ALA A 235 -15.39 13.56 -5.83
C ALA A 235 -15.81 12.17 -5.31
N ASP A 236 -16.96 12.09 -4.64
CA ASP A 236 -17.53 10.84 -4.16
C ASP A 236 -17.82 9.91 -5.35
N GLN A 237 -17.20 8.75 -5.38
CA GLN A 237 -17.26 7.82 -6.50
C GLN A 237 -17.88 6.51 -6.06
N THR A 238 -19.07 6.28 -6.53
CA THR A 238 -19.74 4.99 -6.39
C THR A 238 -19.64 4.21 -7.69
N GLY A 239 -18.51 3.53 -7.92
CA GLY A 239 -18.31 2.62 -9.03
C GLY A 239 -17.85 3.26 -10.36
N LEU A 240 -17.81 2.44 -11.42
CA LEU A 240 -17.34 2.81 -12.77
C LEU A 240 -18.22 3.80 -13.54
N SER A 241 -19.40 4.15 -13.01
CA SER A 241 -20.34 5.07 -13.66
C SER A 241 -20.04 6.56 -13.44
N TYR A 242 -18.98 6.87 -12.67
CA TYR A 242 -18.60 8.25 -12.40
C TYR A 242 -18.07 8.98 -13.65
N ILE A 243 -18.50 10.20 -13.85
CA ILE A 243 -18.00 11.09 -14.90
C ILE A 243 -16.86 11.91 -14.33
N PRO A 244 -15.61 11.75 -14.80
CA PRO A 244 -14.47 12.50 -14.27
C PRO A 244 -14.68 14.01 -14.41
N PRO A 245 -14.30 14.82 -13.39
CA PRO A 245 -14.30 16.25 -13.52
C PRO A 245 -13.31 16.69 -14.60
N GLN A 246 -13.68 17.71 -15.36
CA GLN A 246 -12.82 18.29 -16.38
C GLN A 246 -11.87 19.27 -15.73
N LEU A 247 -10.59 19.02 -15.89
CA LEU A 247 -9.52 19.87 -15.43
C LEU A 247 -8.86 20.61 -16.57
N VAL A 248 -8.56 21.87 -16.35
CA VAL A 248 -7.68 22.65 -17.22
C VAL A 248 -6.47 23.09 -16.39
N ILE A 249 -5.31 22.50 -16.66
CA ILE A 249 -4.04 22.84 -16.00
C ILE A 249 -3.15 23.52 -17.05
N ASP A 250 -2.73 24.73 -16.77
CA ASP A 250 -1.91 25.52 -17.69
C ASP A 250 -2.53 25.64 -19.11
N GLY A 251 -3.86 25.70 -19.19
CA GLY A 251 -4.58 25.75 -20.46
C GLY A 251 -4.76 24.41 -21.16
N ILE A 252 -4.30 23.31 -20.58
CA ILE A 252 -4.41 21.96 -21.11
C ILE A 252 -5.50 21.20 -20.35
N ALA A 253 -6.47 20.68 -21.09
CA ALA A 253 -7.51 19.83 -20.52
C ALA A 253 -6.93 18.46 -20.14
N ALA A 254 -7.21 18.03 -18.93
CA ALA A 254 -6.72 16.76 -18.38
C ALA A 254 -7.77 16.05 -17.53
N VAL A 255 -7.64 14.73 -17.40
CA VAL A 255 -8.31 13.90 -16.40
C VAL A 255 -7.23 13.37 -15.46
N MET A 256 -7.42 13.54 -14.16
CA MET A 256 -6.40 13.22 -13.15
C MET A 256 -6.94 12.21 -12.12
N PRO A 257 -6.87 10.91 -12.42
CA PRO A 257 -7.17 9.88 -11.45
C PRO A 257 -5.97 9.62 -10.52
N ASP A 258 -6.25 9.49 -9.23
CA ASP A 258 -5.29 9.05 -8.22
C ASP A 258 -5.71 7.68 -7.69
N ALA A 259 -4.80 6.75 -7.65
CA ALA A 259 -5.02 5.42 -7.12
C ALA A 259 -3.95 5.06 -6.08
N ARG A 260 -4.31 4.24 -5.11
CA ARG A 260 -3.35 3.59 -4.23
C ARG A 260 -3.44 2.09 -4.41
N THR A 261 -2.30 1.45 -4.67
CA THR A 261 -2.18 0.01 -4.80
C THR A 261 -1.46 -0.57 -3.58
N MET A 262 -1.62 -1.86 -3.37
CA MET A 262 -0.68 -2.62 -2.53
C MET A 262 0.69 -2.62 -3.19
N ARG A 263 1.70 -3.15 -2.49
CA ARG A 263 3.11 -3.14 -2.89
C ARG A 263 3.32 -3.60 -4.34
N LEU A 264 4.06 -2.82 -5.09
CA LEU A 264 4.53 -3.15 -6.43
C LEU A 264 5.84 -3.95 -6.35
N MET A 265 5.99 -4.96 -7.19
CA MET A 265 7.18 -5.82 -7.20
C MET A 265 7.99 -5.63 -8.48
N ALA A 266 9.31 -5.49 -8.32
CA ALA A 266 10.23 -5.33 -9.45
C ALA A 266 10.31 -6.59 -10.33
N ASP A 267 10.02 -7.76 -9.78
CA ASP A 267 10.01 -9.04 -10.47
C ASP A 267 8.57 -9.50 -10.74
N GLY A 268 8.24 -9.68 -12.00
CA GLY A 268 6.97 -10.28 -12.44
C GLY A 268 5.72 -9.52 -11.96
N SER A 269 5.75 -8.19 -11.95
CA SER A 269 4.57 -7.37 -11.65
C SER A 269 3.44 -7.65 -12.63
N THR A 270 2.24 -7.82 -12.09
CA THR A 270 1.01 -8.04 -12.85
C THR A 270 0.12 -6.80 -12.91
N GLU A 271 0.50 -5.75 -12.19
CA GLU A 271 -0.26 -4.52 -12.06
C GLU A 271 -0.22 -3.73 -13.36
N GLN A 272 -1.39 -3.61 -14.01
CA GLN A 272 -1.55 -2.93 -15.29
C GLN A 272 -2.38 -1.66 -15.10
N LEU A 273 -1.89 -0.56 -15.63
CA LEU A 273 -2.70 0.63 -15.87
C LEU A 273 -3.55 0.38 -17.11
N VAL A 274 -4.86 0.45 -16.94
CA VAL A 274 -5.85 0.30 -18.01
C VAL A 274 -6.57 1.63 -18.18
N VAL A 275 -6.59 2.15 -19.40
CA VAL A 275 -7.38 3.32 -19.78
C VAL A 275 -8.41 2.89 -20.81
N THR A 276 -9.67 3.23 -20.56
CA THR A 276 -10.81 2.88 -21.43
C THR A 276 -11.60 4.12 -21.82
N THR A 277 -12.42 3.98 -22.84
CA THR A 277 -13.46 4.93 -23.20
C THR A 277 -14.81 4.24 -23.18
N VAL A 278 -15.81 4.87 -22.55
CA VAL A 278 -17.18 4.38 -22.51
C VAL A 278 -17.86 4.70 -23.85
N GLN A 279 -18.41 3.67 -24.49
CA GLN A 279 -19.15 3.76 -25.74
C GLN A 279 -20.60 4.24 -25.51
N ASP A 280 -21.34 4.56 -26.58
CA ASP A 280 -22.73 5.01 -26.50
C ASP A 280 -23.66 3.94 -25.91
N ASP A 281 -23.34 2.68 -26.05
CA ASP A 281 -24.06 1.53 -25.47
C ASP A 281 -23.70 1.25 -24.00
N GLY A 282 -22.81 2.06 -23.40
CA GLY A 282 -22.36 1.92 -22.03
C GLY A 282 -21.23 0.90 -21.84
N THR A 283 -20.78 0.25 -22.91
CA THR A 283 -19.63 -0.67 -22.82
C THR A 283 -18.30 0.08 -22.84
N GLU A 284 -17.23 -0.54 -22.38
CA GLU A 284 -15.90 0.04 -22.35
C GLU A 284 -15.01 -0.52 -23.46
N ARG A 285 -14.32 0.37 -24.17
CA ARG A 285 -13.29 0.03 -25.14
C ARG A 285 -11.92 0.39 -24.56
N ILE A 286 -10.98 -0.56 -24.57
CA ILE A 286 -9.62 -0.33 -24.12
C ILE A 286 -8.88 0.59 -25.09
N MET A 287 -8.29 1.66 -24.56
CA MET A 287 -7.44 2.60 -25.27
C MET A 287 -5.96 2.38 -24.97
N TYR A 288 -5.64 1.97 -23.74
CA TYR A 288 -4.26 1.80 -23.31
C TYR A 288 -4.18 0.75 -22.20
N VAL A 289 -3.19 -0.16 -22.30
CA VAL A 289 -2.86 -1.13 -21.26
C VAL A 289 -1.34 -1.26 -21.19
N ARG A 290 -0.75 -1.05 -20.02
CA ARG A 290 0.66 -1.29 -19.75
C ARG A 290 0.91 -1.64 -18.30
N SER A 291 1.91 -2.50 -18.07
CA SER A 291 2.42 -2.75 -16.72
C SER A 291 2.97 -1.45 -16.13
N ILE A 292 2.49 -1.12 -14.91
CA ILE A 292 2.94 0.07 -14.18
C ILE A 292 4.43 -0.05 -13.88
N VAL A 293 4.88 -1.20 -13.41
CA VAL A 293 6.28 -1.42 -13.05
C VAL A 293 7.19 -1.34 -14.28
N ASP A 294 6.73 -1.85 -15.44
CA ASP A 294 7.51 -1.72 -16.67
C ASP A 294 7.64 -0.25 -17.08
N LEU A 295 6.57 0.55 -16.98
CA LEU A 295 6.64 1.99 -17.24
C LEU A 295 7.63 2.68 -16.29
N ILE A 296 7.55 2.39 -14.99
CA ILE A 296 8.44 2.94 -13.98
C ILE A 296 9.90 2.57 -14.27
N ARG A 297 10.19 1.32 -14.62
CA ARG A 297 11.53 0.83 -14.93
C ARG A 297 12.13 1.43 -16.19
N LEU A 298 11.31 1.78 -17.20
CA LEU A 298 11.76 2.44 -18.41
C LEU A 298 12.43 3.82 -18.15
N THR A 299 12.20 4.43 -16.99
CA THR A 299 12.94 5.65 -16.56
C THR A 299 14.43 5.38 -16.33
N GLY A 300 14.82 4.11 -16.12
CA GLY A 300 16.18 3.72 -15.73
C GLY A 300 16.54 3.93 -14.25
N HIS A 301 15.65 4.55 -13.45
CA HIS A 301 15.92 4.93 -12.06
C HIS A 301 15.39 3.93 -11.02
N TYR A 302 14.38 3.14 -11.35
CA TYR A 302 13.66 2.28 -10.40
C TYR A 302 13.80 0.80 -10.78
N ASN A 303 15.03 0.31 -10.95
CA ASN A 303 15.30 -1.04 -11.46
C ASN A 303 15.37 -2.13 -10.40
N THR A 304 15.33 -1.76 -9.13
CA THR A 304 15.43 -2.70 -8.00
C THR A 304 14.19 -2.63 -7.11
N GLN A 305 13.90 -3.71 -6.38
CA GLN A 305 12.82 -3.70 -5.40
C GLN A 305 13.00 -2.57 -4.37
N ARG A 306 14.22 -2.38 -3.87
CA ARG A 306 14.50 -1.30 -2.92
C ARG A 306 14.18 0.08 -3.48
N SER A 307 14.49 0.35 -4.75
CA SER A 307 14.18 1.65 -5.36
C SER A 307 12.67 1.87 -5.52
N LEU A 308 11.90 0.82 -5.80
CA LEU A 308 10.44 0.88 -5.80
C LEU A 308 9.90 1.10 -4.39
N ASP A 309 10.38 0.33 -3.42
CA ASP A 309 9.91 0.40 -2.03
C ASP A 309 10.22 1.75 -1.35
N CYS A 310 11.33 2.39 -1.71
CA CYS A 310 11.67 3.71 -1.19
C CYS A 310 10.92 4.86 -1.90
N THR A 311 10.44 4.63 -3.14
CA THR A 311 9.70 5.63 -3.93
C THR A 311 8.25 5.18 -4.00
N ASN A 312 7.45 5.62 -3.04
CA ASN A 312 6.07 5.16 -2.92
C ASN A 312 5.05 6.05 -3.64
N ASP A 313 5.53 7.01 -4.45
CA ASP A 313 4.72 8.00 -5.16
C ASP A 313 5.20 8.10 -6.61
N PHE A 314 4.31 7.77 -7.54
CA PHE A 314 4.60 7.78 -8.97
C PHE A 314 3.56 8.59 -9.73
N HIS A 315 4.04 9.55 -10.52
CA HIS A 315 3.20 10.35 -11.41
C HIS A 315 3.38 9.89 -12.85
N ILE A 316 2.31 9.34 -13.44
CA ILE A 316 2.27 8.84 -14.82
C ILE A 316 1.43 9.80 -15.65
N VAL A 317 2.04 10.41 -16.66
CA VAL A 317 1.35 11.29 -17.61
C VAL A 317 1.26 10.61 -18.96
N ILE A 318 0.07 10.57 -19.56
CA ILE A 318 -0.16 9.97 -20.88
C ILE A 318 -0.80 10.99 -21.78
N ASP A 319 -0.14 11.29 -22.91
CA ASP A 319 -0.72 12.07 -24.01
C ASP A 319 -1.36 11.12 -25.03
N PHE A 320 -2.61 11.33 -25.30
CA PHE A 320 -3.34 10.71 -26.40
C PHE A 320 -3.42 11.68 -27.58
N ARG A 321 -3.35 11.15 -28.82
CA ARG A 321 -3.54 11.92 -30.05
C ARG A 321 -4.63 11.29 -30.89
N CYS A 322 -5.48 12.12 -31.48
CA CYS A 322 -6.46 11.70 -32.47
C CYS A 322 -5.75 11.16 -33.72
N ILE A 323 -6.18 10.01 -34.22
CA ILE A 323 -5.58 9.36 -35.41
C ILE A 323 -6.30 9.76 -36.73
N ASP A 324 -7.40 10.51 -36.66
CA ASP A 324 -8.17 10.93 -37.82
C ASP A 324 -8.29 12.45 -37.88
N SER A 325 -8.00 13.03 -39.04
CA SER A 325 -8.18 14.46 -39.32
C SER A 325 -9.64 14.88 -39.55
N GLY A 326 -10.57 13.92 -39.74
CA GLY A 326 -12.00 14.16 -39.89
C GLY A 326 -12.64 14.38 -38.51
N HIS A 327 -13.50 15.37 -38.37
CA HIS A 327 -14.23 15.69 -37.12
C HIS A 327 -15.23 14.61 -36.68
N ASN A 328 -15.11 13.39 -37.18
CA ASN A 328 -15.86 12.23 -36.71
C ASN A 328 -15.28 11.75 -35.38
N HIS A 329 -15.90 12.15 -34.28
CA HIS A 329 -15.54 11.78 -32.90
C HIS A 329 -15.58 10.27 -32.59
N GLY A 330 -15.80 9.40 -33.59
CA GLY A 330 -15.67 7.95 -33.51
C GLY A 330 -14.29 7.40 -33.87
N ALA A 331 -13.37 8.27 -34.33
CA ALA A 331 -11.99 7.88 -34.64
C ALA A 331 -11.22 7.53 -33.35
N GLY A 332 -10.33 6.55 -33.44
CA GLY A 332 -9.55 6.09 -32.29
C GLY A 332 -8.56 7.13 -31.78
N TRP A 333 -8.20 7.01 -30.52
CA TRP A 333 -7.11 7.73 -29.89
C TRP A 333 -5.96 6.76 -29.63
N ILE A 334 -4.73 7.20 -29.80
CA ILE A 334 -3.53 6.44 -29.46
C ILE A 334 -2.70 7.19 -28.42
N ALA A 335 -2.10 6.46 -27.50
CA ALA A 335 -1.11 7.02 -26.59
C ALA A 335 0.18 7.32 -27.39
N VAL A 336 0.63 8.56 -27.41
CA VAL A 336 1.81 8.96 -28.19
C VAL A 336 3.03 9.24 -27.32
N THR A 337 2.84 9.76 -26.12
CA THR A 337 3.94 10.03 -25.20
C THR A 337 3.54 9.65 -23.79
N VAL A 338 4.45 9.02 -23.07
CA VAL A 338 4.25 8.65 -21.66
C VAL A 338 5.44 9.16 -20.85
N TRP A 339 5.15 9.80 -19.72
CA TRP A 339 6.13 10.22 -18.73
C TRP A 339 5.87 9.52 -17.40
N VAL A 340 6.95 9.26 -16.69
CA VAL A 340 6.90 8.80 -15.30
C VAL A 340 7.82 9.70 -14.47
N ASN A 341 7.28 10.34 -13.44
CA ASN A 341 8.00 11.30 -12.59
C ASN A 341 8.78 12.36 -13.39
N GLY A 342 8.19 12.85 -14.50
CA GLY A 342 8.80 13.83 -15.37
C GLY A 342 9.79 13.26 -16.41
N TRP A 343 10.09 11.97 -16.40
CA TRP A 343 10.94 11.32 -17.40
C TRP A 343 10.11 10.77 -18.55
N VAL A 344 10.48 11.10 -19.79
CA VAL A 344 9.87 10.48 -20.98
C VAL A 344 10.29 9.02 -21.04
N VAL A 345 9.32 8.11 -20.97
CA VAL A 345 9.58 6.66 -20.98
C VAL A 345 9.20 6.01 -22.30
N LYS A 346 8.28 6.61 -23.03
CA LYS A 346 7.87 6.11 -24.34
C LYS A 346 7.38 7.25 -25.23
N GLU A 347 7.90 7.31 -26.46
CA GLU A 347 7.31 8.02 -27.59
C GLU A 347 6.85 6.98 -28.60
N ILE A 348 5.57 6.97 -28.91
CA ILE A 348 5.01 6.09 -29.94
C ILE A 348 4.95 6.87 -31.23
N ASN A 349 5.96 6.69 -32.07
CA ASN A 349 5.99 7.20 -33.44
C ASN A 349 5.51 6.10 -34.40
N GLU A 350 4.41 5.44 -34.12
CA GLU A 350 3.81 4.52 -35.09
C GLU A 350 2.92 5.30 -36.03
N GLU A 351 3.42 5.52 -37.25
CA GLU A 351 2.58 5.69 -38.41
C GLU A 351 1.83 4.36 -38.62
N ILE A 352 0.52 4.32 -38.37
CA ILE A 352 -0.38 3.23 -38.71
C ILE A 352 -0.95 3.47 -40.11
#